data_b0e0f696f1041bc9d24e08b18697b2c8
#
_entry.id   b0e0f696f1041bc9d24e08b18697b2c8
#
_cell.length_a   1.000
_cell.length_b   1.000
_cell.length_c   1.000
_cell.angle_alpha   90.00
_cell.angle_beta   90.00
_cell.angle_gamma   90.00
#
_symmetry.space_group_name_H-M   'P 1'
#
loop_
_entity.id
_entity.type
_entity.pdbx_description
1 polymer ?
#
loop_
_entity_poly.entity_id
_entity_poly.type
_entity_poly.pdbx_seq_one_letter_code
_entity_poly.pdbx_strand_id
1 'polypeptide(L)'
;MALGYIQRYLPECLRLGHSRSTLRLKMIRSMPRYLLALLFLLTAMPFAKTALATTSCSPLLSHTFPRLQDEAPQNLCQYQGKVILVVNTASFCGFTSQYEGLEKLYAKYKDRGLVVLGFPSNDFGQQEPGSNKDIADFCKNTYDVKFPMFAKSSVSGSNPNPLFKMLIAKTGTTPKWNFYKYLIDRNGNVVDSFGSMTKPASSSITGEIEKLLGEKI
;
A
#
# COMPACT_ATOMS: atom_id res chain seq x y z
N MET A 1 -6.56 -57.75 -5.84
CA MET A 1 -8.01 -58.03 -5.72
C MET A 1 -8.74 -56.73 -5.70
N ALA A 2 -9.51 -56.58 -6.61
CA ALA A 2 -10.79 -56.10 -7.09
C ALA A 2 -10.74 -54.56 -7.31
N LEU A 3 -10.69 -53.99 -8.51
CA LEU A 3 -11.58 -54.02 -9.69
C LEU A 3 -13.05 -53.84 -9.35
N GLY A 4 -13.58 -52.74 -9.85
CA GLY A 4 -14.95 -52.65 -10.26
C GLY A 4 -15.72 -51.47 -9.68
N TYR A 5 -16.22 -50.57 -10.46
CA TYR A 5 -17.58 -50.44 -11.03
C TYR A 5 -17.78 -49.00 -11.51
N ILE A 6 -17.81 -48.82 -12.80
CA ILE A 6 -18.94 -48.59 -13.74
C ILE A 6 -19.54 -47.17 -13.61
N GLN A 7 -19.26 -46.27 -14.58
CA GLN A 7 -19.92 -46.07 -15.88
C GLN A 7 -21.46 -46.17 -15.83
N ARG A 8 -22.09 -45.03 -15.99
CA ARG A 8 -23.33 -44.72 -16.69
C ARG A 8 -24.02 -43.49 -16.09
N TYR A 9 -24.12 -42.45 -16.85
CA TYR A 9 -25.38 -41.94 -17.42
C TYR A 9 -25.05 -40.75 -18.34
N LEU A 10 -25.06 -41.05 -19.64
CA LEU A 10 -25.53 -40.11 -20.66
C LEU A 10 -26.99 -40.48 -20.95
N PRO A 11 -27.82 -39.52 -21.29
CA PRO A 11 -28.66 -39.72 -22.45
C PRO A 11 -28.47 -38.65 -23.51
N GLU A 12 -28.40 -39.20 -24.70
CA GLU A 12 -28.58 -38.54 -25.98
C GLU A 12 -29.89 -37.72 -26.02
N CYS A 13 -29.85 -36.62 -26.71
CA CYS A 13 -30.93 -36.18 -27.60
C CYS A 13 -30.32 -35.43 -28.80
N LEU A 14 -29.95 -36.22 -29.78
CA LEU A 14 -29.92 -35.85 -31.18
C LEU A 14 -31.34 -35.94 -31.71
N ARG A 15 -31.90 -34.85 -32.29
CA ARG A 15 -32.51 -34.90 -33.63
C ARG A 15 -33.27 -33.63 -34.01
N LEU A 16 -32.83 -33.06 -35.13
CA LEU A 16 -33.64 -32.64 -36.26
C LEU A 16 -34.44 -31.32 -36.19
N GLY A 17 -34.06 -30.47 -37.04
CA GLY A 17 -34.84 -29.31 -37.47
C GLY A 17 -34.15 -28.45 -38.49
N HIS A 18 -33.82 -29.04 -39.68
CA HIS A 18 -33.60 -28.24 -40.90
C HIS A 18 -34.90 -27.54 -41.24
N SER A 19 -35.02 -26.28 -40.97
CA SER A 19 -36.03 -25.43 -41.61
C SER A 19 -35.31 -24.25 -42.28
N ARG A 20 -35.14 -24.39 -43.56
CA ARG A 20 -34.80 -23.26 -44.48
C ARG A 20 -36.01 -22.32 -44.43
N SER A 21 -35.94 -21.25 -43.71
CA SER A 21 -36.79 -20.09 -43.95
C SER A 21 -35.99 -19.01 -44.62
N THR A 22 -36.08 -19.02 -45.95
CA THR A 22 -35.79 -17.89 -46.80
C THR A 22 -36.76 -16.74 -46.46
N LEU A 23 -36.47 -16.02 -45.39
CA LEU A 23 -37.18 -14.79 -45.05
C LEU A 23 -36.40 -13.61 -45.60
N ARG A 24 -36.66 -13.39 -46.90
CA ARG A 24 -36.98 -12.14 -47.53
C ARG A 24 -36.14 -10.94 -47.14
N LEU A 25 -35.09 -10.75 -47.88
CA LEU A 25 -34.40 -9.49 -48.15
C LEU A 25 -35.34 -8.46 -48.83
N LYS A 26 -36.50 -8.19 -48.28
CA LYS A 26 -37.47 -7.24 -48.87
C LYS A 26 -37.94 -6.11 -47.93
N MET A 27 -37.37 -6.00 -46.74
CA MET A 27 -37.83 -5.00 -45.77
C MET A 27 -36.87 -3.83 -45.52
N ILE A 28 -35.82 -3.68 -46.39
CA ILE A 28 -34.86 -2.57 -46.26
C ILE A 28 -35.20 -1.39 -47.20
N ARG A 29 -36.31 -1.48 -47.96
CA ARG A 29 -36.63 -0.46 -48.99
C ARG A 29 -37.59 0.65 -48.52
N SER A 30 -38.01 0.69 -47.29
CA SER A 30 -38.93 1.71 -46.78
C SER A 30 -38.59 2.35 -45.46
N MET A 31 -37.32 2.35 -45.06
CA MET A 31 -36.91 3.17 -43.92
C MET A 31 -36.81 4.64 -44.35
N PRO A 32 -37.52 5.56 -43.68
CA PRO A 32 -37.42 6.96 -44.00
C PRO A 32 -35.99 7.44 -43.75
N ARG A 33 -35.47 8.26 -44.63
CA ARG A 33 -34.08 8.80 -44.65
C ARG A 33 -33.64 9.40 -43.29
N TYR A 34 -34.58 9.74 -42.43
CA TYR A 34 -34.32 10.29 -41.09
C TYR A 34 -33.86 9.24 -40.08
N LEU A 35 -34.21 7.96 -40.20
CA LEU A 35 -33.76 6.89 -39.33
C LEU A 35 -32.30 6.49 -39.59
N LEU A 36 -31.82 6.61 -40.84
CA LEU A 36 -30.40 6.39 -41.16
C LEU A 36 -29.51 7.53 -40.63
N ALA A 37 -30.01 8.76 -40.57
CA ALA A 37 -29.28 9.88 -39.99
C ALA A 37 -29.16 9.78 -38.45
N LEU A 38 -30.17 9.24 -37.78
CA LEU A 38 -30.12 9.01 -36.31
C LEU A 38 -29.15 7.88 -35.90
N LEU A 39 -29.00 6.85 -36.74
CA LEU A 39 -28.04 5.78 -36.49
C LEU A 39 -26.59 6.24 -36.63
N PHE A 40 -26.31 7.20 -37.49
CA PHE A 40 -24.96 7.76 -37.67
C PHE A 40 -24.56 8.76 -36.58
N LEU A 41 -25.50 9.37 -35.87
CA LEU A 41 -25.20 10.28 -34.77
C LEU A 41 -24.84 9.53 -33.45
N LEU A 42 -25.23 8.25 -33.30
CA LEU A 42 -24.92 7.46 -32.10
C LEU A 42 -23.52 6.85 -32.09
N THR A 43 -22.78 6.88 -33.20
CA THR A 43 -21.44 6.26 -33.29
C THR A 43 -20.27 7.21 -33.05
N ALA A 44 -20.54 8.50 -32.81
CA ALA A 44 -19.52 9.51 -32.58
C ALA A 44 -19.39 9.90 -31.09
N MET A 45 -19.57 8.94 -30.15
CA MET A 45 -19.12 9.20 -28.78
C MET A 45 -17.59 9.08 -28.75
N PRO A 46 -16.86 10.17 -28.49
CA PRO A 46 -15.43 10.05 -28.26
C PRO A 46 -15.25 9.15 -27.03
N PHE A 47 -14.60 8.01 -27.22
CA PHE A 47 -14.05 7.27 -26.09
C PHE A 47 -13.09 8.21 -25.38
N ALA A 48 -13.56 8.87 -24.34
CA ALA A 48 -12.70 9.57 -23.41
C ALA A 48 -11.75 8.50 -22.83
N LYS A 49 -10.52 8.43 -23.37
CA LYS A 49 -9.43 7.70 -22.72
C LYS A 49 -9.24 8.39 -21.37
N THR A 50 -9.79 7.81 -20.31
CA THR A 50 -9.39 8.13 -18.94
C THR A 50 -7.90 7.80 -18.88
N ALA A 51 -7.05 8.80 -19.06
CA ALA A 51 -5.65 8.68 -18.74
C ALA A 51 -5.60 8.38 -17.24
N LEU A 52 -5.29 7.15 -16.87
CA LEU A 52 -4.84 6.84 -15.53
C LEU A 52 -3.60 7.73 -15.32
N ALA A 53 -3.76 8.77 -14.50
CA ALA A 53 -2.63 9.56 -14.04
C ALA A 53 -1.71 8.59 -13.30
N THR A 54 -0.62 8.20 -13.92
CA THR A 54 0.48 7.52 -13.23
C THR A 54 1.03 8.54 -12.26
N THR A 55 0.63 8.45 -11.00
CA THR A 55 1.19 9.27 -9.92
C THR A 55 2.69 8.97 -9.89
N SER A 56 3.49 9.90 -10.36
CA SER A 56 4.95 9.78 -10.28
C SER A 56 5.36 9.65 -8.81
N CYS A 57 6.34 8.79 -8.56
CA CYS A 57 6.85 8.59 -7.20
C CYS A 57 7.36 9.91 -6.62
N SER A 58 6.91 10.24 -5.41
CA SER A 58 7.41 11.40 -4.67
C SER A 58 8.92 11.26 -4.45
N PRO A 59 9.71 12.36 -4.58
CA PRO A 59 11.14 12.33 -4.26
C PRO A 59 11.45 11.76 -2.87
N LEU A 60 10.56 11.97 -1.89
CA LEU A 60 10.69 11.45 -0.53
C LEU A 60 10.63 9.90 -0.50
N LEU A 61 9.90 9.29 -1.40
CA LEU A 61 9.73 7.83 -1.49
C LEU A 61 10.64 7.19 -2.56
N SER A 62 11.39 7.98 -3.32
CA SER A 62 12.28 7.50 -4.39
C SER A 62 13.59 6.91 -3.84
N HIS A 63 13.47 6.04 -2.82
CA HIS A 63 14.60 5.39 -2.16
C HIS A 63 14.34 3.90 -2.02
N THR A 64 15.43 3.12 -2.04
CA THR A 64 15.40 1.66 -1.83
C THR A 64 16.16 1.32 -0.56
N PHE A 65 15.55 0.53 0.31
CA PHE A 65 16.16 0.02 1.53
C PHE A 65 16.06 -1.50 1.58
N PRO A 66 17.04 -2.20 2.18
CA PRO A 66 16.91 -3.61 2.47
C PRO A 66 15.78 -3.86 3.49
N ARG A 67 14.98 -4.90 3.30
CA ARG A 67 14.02 -5.35 4.31
C ARG A 67 14.76 -5.93 5.51
N LEU A 68 14.18 -5.80 6.69
CA LEU A 68 14.79 -6.30 7.92
C LEU A 68 14.95 -7.83 7.93
N GLN A 69 13.96 -8.56 7.37
CA GLN A 69 13.83 -10.01 7.49
C GLN A 69 14.81 -10.79 6.62
N ASP A 70 15.11 -10.30 5.42
CA ASP A 70 15.85 -11.05 4.40
C ASP A 70 16.79 -10.17 3.57
N GLU A 71 16.90 -8.89 3.94
CA GLU A 71 17.72 -7.88 3.28
C GLU A 71 17.39 -7.68 1.78
N ALA A 72 16.27 -8.22 1.29
CA ALA A 72 15.83 -8.00 -0.06
C ALA A 72 15.54 -6.50 -0.29
N PRO A 73 15.98 -5.94 -1.43
CA PRO A 73 15.78 -4.52 -1.71
C PRO A 73 14.30 -4.19 -1.88
N GLN A 74 13.84 -3.14 -1.20
CA GLN A 74 12.46 -2.68 -1.24
C GLN A 74 12.41 -1.20 -1.55
N ASN A 75 11.84 -0.84 -2.70
CA ASN A 75 11.66 0.54 -3.10
C ASN A 75 10.42 1.13 -2.43
N LEU A 76 10.57 2.30 -1.79
CA LEU A 76 9.47 2.95 -1.08
C LEU A 76 8.39 3.53 -2.01
N CYS A 77 8.65 3.67 -3.32
CA CYS A 77 7.63 4.08 -4.30
C CYS A 77 6.39 3.18 -4.29
N GLN A 78 6.51 1.92 -3.86
CA GLN A 78 5.37 1.02 -3.70
C GLN A 78 4.30 1.53 -2.72
N TYR A 79 4.67 2.45 -1.86
CA TYR A 79 3.78 3.09 -0.88
C TYR A 79 3.22 4.43 -1.36
N GLN A 80 3.49 4.84 -2.61
CA GLN A 80 2.90 6.04 -3.19
C GLN A 80 1.36 5.95 -3.14
N GLY A 81 0.71 7.04 -2.75
CA GLY A 81 -0.74 7.11 -2.56
C GLY A 81 -1.23 6.56 -1.20
N LYS A 82 -0.33 6.09 -0.33
CA LYS A 82 -0.64 5.72 1.05
C LYS A 82 -0.39 6.87 2.02
N VAL A 83 -1.10 6.86 3.14
CA VAL A 83 -0.69 7.61 4.34
C VAL A 83 0.41 6.80 5.02
N ILE A 84 1.53 7.43 5.32
CA ILE A 84 2.72 6.72 5.79
C ILE A 84 3.14 7.26 7.16
N LEU A 85 3.31 6.38 8.14
CA LEU A 85 3.92 6.70 9.43
C LEU A 85 5.32 6.07 9.48
N VAL A 86 6.36 6.90 9.34
CA VAL A 86 7.75 6.48 9.48
C VAL A 86 8.17 6.57 10.94
N VAL A 87 8.79 5.51 11.47
CA VAL A 87 9.20 5.42 12.89
C VAL A 87 10.61 4.88 13.00
N ASN A 88 11.50 5.55 13.73
CA ASN A 88 12.77 4.94 14.13
C ASN A 88 12.58 4.11 15.41
N THR A 89 13.10 2.90 15.43
CA THR A 89 12.81 1.90 16.48
C THR A 89 14.07 1.37 17.15
N ALA A 90 13.90 0.78 18.33
CA ALA A 90 14.95 0.06 19.03
C ALA A 90 14.36 -1.02 19.95
N SER A 91 15.09 -2.15 20.11
CA SER A 91 14.67 -3.31 20.88
C SER A 91 14.85 -3.15 22.38
N PHE A 92 15.81 -2.33 22.85
CA PHE A 92 16.17 -2.18 24.27
C PHE A 92 15.91 -0.76 24.80
N CYS A 93 14.76 -0.19 24.46
CA CYS A 93 14.38 1.16 24.83
C CYS A 93 13.21 1.17 25.81
N GLY A 94 13.15 2.16 26.70
CA GLY A 94 11.98 2.37 27.55
C GLY A 94 10.66 2.59 26.80
N PHE A 95 10.74 2.90 25.50
CA PHE A 95 9.58 3.08 24.63
C PHE A 95 9.27 1.87 23.72
N THR A 96 9.99 0.74 23.87
CA THR A 96 9.85 -0.44 23.02
C THR A 96 8.43 -1.01 23.02
N SER A 97 7.69 -0.88 24.12
CA SER A 97 6.27 -1.25 24.19
C SER A 97 5.37 -0.50 23.20
N GLN A 98 5.85 0.58 22.57
CA GLN A 98 5.11 1.25 21.51
C GLN A 98 4.96 0.40 20.23
N TYR A 99 5.73 -0.68 20.05
CA TYR A 99 5.50 -1.64 18.98
C TYR A 99 4.08 -2.19 18.98
N GLU A 100 3.52 -2.50 20.16
CA GLU A 100 2.12 -2.96 20.26
C GLU A 100 1.13 -1.91 19.74
N GLY A 101 1.37 -0.64 20.08
CA GLY A 101 0.52 0.46 19.64
C GLY A 101 0.64 0.70 18.13
N LEU A 102 1.86 0.58 17.56
CA LEU A 102 2.11 0.71 16.13
C LEU A 102 1.44 -0.43 15.35
N GLU A 103 1.53 -1.67 15.84
CA GLU A 103 0.90 -2.83 15.21
C GLU A 103 -0.64 -2.72 15.26
N LYS A 104 -1.21 -2.32 16.39
CA LYS A 104 -2.65 -2.06 16.52
C LYS A 104 -3.11 -0.95 15.55
N LEU A 105 -2.32 0.12 15.43
CA LEU A 105 -2.59 1.22 14.50
C LEU A 105 -2.55 0.72 13.05
N TYR A 106 -1.51 -0.02 12.69
CA TYR A 106 -1.37 -0.60 11.36
C TYR A 106 -2.53 -1.56 11.04
N ALA A 107 -2.82 -2.51 11.94
CA ALA A 107 -3.91 -3.46 11.76
C ALA A 107 -5.27 -2.76 11.55
N LYS A 108 -5.53 -1.66 12.29
CA LYS A 108 -6.78 -0.90 12.19
C LYS A 108 -6.95 -0.17 10.86
N TYR A 109 -5.86 0.39 10.30
CA TYR A 109 -5.96 1.33 9.19
C TYR A 109 -5.32 0.88 7.87
N LYS A 110 -4.60 -0.26 7.82
CA LYS A 110 -3.92 -0.74 6.61
C LYS A 110 -4.85 -0.89 5.41
N ASP A 111 -6.06 -1.42 5.63
CA ASP A 111 -7.04 -1.64 4.57
C ASP A 111 -7.69 -0.32 4.08
N ARG A 112 -7.56 0.75 4.87
CA ARG A 112 -7.94 2.12 4.50
C ARG A 112 -6.80 2.90 3.83
N GLY A 113 -5.60 2.34 3.80
CA GLY A 113 -4.47 2.91 3.09
C GLY A 113 -3.37 3.49 3.98
N LEU A 114 -3.33 3.17 5.29
CA LEU A 114 -2.17 3.46 6.14
C LEU A 114 -1.08 2.40 5.93
N VAL A 115 0.17 2.82 5.94
CA VAL A 115 1.32 1.96 6.17
C VAL A 115 2.21 2.53 7.27
N VAL A 116 2.75 1.66 8.12
CA VAL A 116 3.79 2.00 9.10
C VAL A 116 5.11 1.47 8.56
N LEU A 117 6.16 2.29 8.59
CA LEU A 117 7.51 1.92 8.15
C LEU A 117 8.48 2.05 9.32
N GLY A 118 9.00 0.91 9.79
CA GLY A 118 9.92 0.87 10.92
C GLY A 118 11.39 0.83 10.47
N PHE A 119 12.20 1.69 11.07
CA PHE A 119 13.64 1.81 10.80
C PHE A 119 14.41 1.62 12.11
N PRO A 120 14.90 0.40 12.41
CA PRO A 120 15.77 0.16 13.55
C PRO A 120 17.01 1.03 13.48
N SER A 121 17.39 1.62 14.63
CA SER A 121 18.58 2.49 14.70
C SER A 121 19.29 2.35 16.03
N ASN A 122 20.62 2.28 15.98
CA ASN A 122 21.48 2.25 17.16
C ASN A 122 22.01 3.63 17.57
N ASP A 123 21.50 4.71 17.00
CA ASP A 123 22.01 6.08 17.22
C ASP A 123 21.75 6.59 18.63
N PHE A 124 20.77 6.02 19.35
CA PHE A 124 20.33 6.54 20.65
C PHE A 124 20.62 5.54 21.77
N GLY A 125 21.65 5.83 22.53
CA GLY A 125 22.01 5.03 23.71
C GLY A 125 22.43 3.59 23.40
N GLN A 126 22.79 3.29 22.13
CA GLN A 126 23.13 1.95 21.66
C GLN A 126 22.06 0.90 21.98
N GLN A 127 20.79 1.31 21.88
CA GLN A 127 19.63 0.48 22.26
C GLN A 127 19.15 -0.47 21.15
N GLU A 128 19.89 -0.57 20.04
CA GLU A 128 19.64 -1.54 18.94
C GLU A 128 20.95 -2.23 18.54
N PRO A 129 21.63 -2.97 19.45
CA PRO A 129 22.95 -3.55 19.18
C PRO A 129 22.91 -4.76 18.25
N GLY A 130 21.77 -5.48 18.19
CA GLY A 130 21.60 -6.75 17.47
C GLY A 130 21.82 -6.63 15.96
N SER A 131 22.05 -7.78 15.30
CA SER A 131 22.01 -7.88 13.84
C SER A 131 20.59 -7.67 13.30
N ASN A 132 20.43 -7.50 11.98
CA ASN A 132 19.11 -7.42 11.35
C ASN A 132 18.25 -8.65 11.67
N LYS A 133 18.88 -9.84 11.71
CA LYS A 133 18.19 -11.08 12.08
C LYS A 133 17.71 -11.07 13.53
N ASP A 134 18.54 -10.65 14.48
CA ASP A 134 18.15 -10.58 15.89
C ASP A 134 16.98 -9.61 16.11
N ILE A 135 17.01 -8.45 15.42
CA ILE A 135 15.96 -7.45 15.46
C ILE A 135 14.66 -8.01 14.84
N ALA A 136 14.76 -8.70 13.69
CA ALA A 136 13.61 -9.31 13.03
C ALA A 136 12.95 -10.37 13.93
N ASP A 137 13.75 -11.24 14.53
CA ASP A 137 13.28 -12.28 15.47
C ASP A 137 12.62 -11.66 16.70
N PHE A 138 13.22 -10.62 17.28
CA PHE A 138 12.64 -9.89 18.41
C PHE A 138 11.30 -9.25 18.04
N CYS A 139 11.22 -8.50 16.95
CA CYS A 139 9.99 -7.84 16.51
C CYS A 139 8.87 -8.86 16.25
N LYS A 140 9.20 -9.98 15.60
CA LYS A 140 8.24 -11.04 15.29
C LYS A 140 7.78 -11.79 16.54
N ASN A 141 8.71 -12.25 17.37
CA ASN A 141 8.41 -13.15 18.49
C ASN A 141 7.82 -12.42 19.70
N THR A 142 8.20 -11.14 19.90
CA THR A 142 7.77 -10.38 21.09
C THR A 142 6.51 -9.55 20.83
N TYR A 143 6.40 -8.95 19.64
CA TYR A 143 5.33 -8.00 19.32
C TYR A 143 4.48 -8.40 18.11
N ASP A 144 4.78 -9.54 17.44
CA ASP A 144 4.13 -10.01 16.23
C ASP A 144 4.01 -8.91 15.15
N VAL A 145 5.07 -8.12 14.98
CA VAL A 145 5.13 -7.00 14.04
C VAL A 145 4.90 -7.50 12.62
N LYS A 146 3.91 -6.92 11.95
CA LYS A 146 3.51 -7.21 10.57
C LYS A 146 3.69 -6.04 9.62
N PHE A 147 3.82 -4.83 10.16
CA PHE A 147 4.14 -3.69 9.32
C PHE A 147 5.58 -3.77 8.77
N PRO A 148 5.86 -3.17 7.59
CA PRO A 148 7.18 -3.18 6.98
C PRO A 148 8.27 -2.65 7.90
N MET A 149 9.34 -3.44 8.04
CA MET A 149 10.56 -3.09 8.76
C MET A 149 11.75 -3.14 7.81
N PHE A 150 12.69 -2.21 7.97
CA PHE A 150 13.89 -2.09 7.16
C PHE A 150 15.15 -2.42 7.97
N ALA A 151 16.24 -2.75 7.27
CA ALA A 151 17.53 -3.01 7.88
C ALA A 151 17.98 -1.83 8.75
N LYS A 152 18.67 -2.15 9.83
CA LYS A 152 19.22 -1.17 10.78
C LYS A 152 20.07 -0.12 10.05
N SER A 153 19.80 1.14 10.32
CA SER A 153 20.49 2.27 9.70
C SER A 153 20.55 3.47 10.63
N SER A 154 21.44 4.43 10.31
CA SER A 154 21.44 5.72 11.01
C SER A 154 20.23 6.55 10.60
N VAL A 155 19.63 7.23 11.58
CA VAL A 155 18.47 8.13 11.39
C VAL A 155 18.74 9.55 11.91
N SER A 156 19.94 9.78 12.49
CA SER A 156 20.35 11.06 13.07
C SER A 156 21.85 11.32 12.85
N GLY A 157 22.38 12.38 13.45
CA GLY A 157 23.79 12.73 13.36
C GLY A 157 24.19 13.34 12.01
N SER A 158 25.47 13.18 11.63
CA SER A 158 26.03 13.80 10.42
C SER A 158 25.65 13.09 9.12
N ASN A 159 25.27 11.83 9.18
CA ASN A 159 24.96 11.03 7.98
C ASN A 159 23.75 10.10 8.16
N PRO A 160 22.56 10.64 8.39
CA PRO A 160 21.35 9.84 8.43
C PRO A 160 21.06 9.24 7.05
N ASN A 161 20.33 8.12 7.01
CA ASN A 161 19.90 7.52 5.77
C ASN A 161 19.09 8.50 4.90
N PRO A 162 19.00 8.31 3.57
CA PRO A 162 18.43 9.30 2.65
C PRO A 162 17.00 9.73 3.00
N LEU A 163 16.15 8.81 3.47
CA LEU A 163 14.78 9.13 3.88
C LEU A 163 14.79 10.10 5.08
N PHE A 164 15.50 9.75 6.15
CA PHE A 164 15.54 10.58 7.34
C PHE A 164 16.21 11.93 7.08
N LYS A 165 17.23 11.97 6.23
CA LYS A 165 17.83 13.25 5.78
C LYS A 165 16.77 14.17 5.17
N MET A 166 15.89 13.64 4.32
CA MET A 166 14.83 14.44 3.70
C MET A 166 13.71 14.80 4.71
N LEU A 167 13.32 13.87 5.59
CA LEU A 167 12.33 14.12 6.63
C LEU A 167 12.79 15.28 7.55
N ILE A 168 14.05 15.24 7.98
CA ILE A 168 14.65 16.30 8.80
C ILE A 168 14.67 17.63 8.04
N ALA A 169 15.08 17.62 6.78
CA ALA A 169 15.14 18.85 5.96
C ALA A 169 13.76 19.48 5.74
N LYS A 170 12.71 18.66 5.60
CA LYS A 170 11.34 19.14 5.37
C LYS A 170 10.64 19.63 6.64
N THR A 171 10.95 19.06 7.80
CA THR A 171 10.28 19.38 9.06
C THR A 171 11.10 20.31 9.97
N GLY A 172 12.40 20.42 9.74
CA GLY A 172 13.32 21.03 10.69
C GLY A 172 13.49 20.21 11.99
N THR A 173 12.90 19.02 12.07
CA THR A 173 12.88 18.17 13.27
C THR A 173 13.78 16.97 13.08
N THR A 174 14.85 16.88 13.87
CA THR A 174 15.71 15.70 13.94
C THR A 174 15.21 14.78 15.06
N PRO A 175 15.17 13.44 14.87
CA PRO A 175 14.90 12.51 15.97
C PRO A 175 15.86 12.75 17.12
N LYS A 176 15.31 12.94 18.33
CA LYS A 176 16.11 13.16 19.56
C LYS A 176 16.24 11.89 20.40
N TRP A 177 15.45 10.87 20.05
CA TRP A 177 15.45 9.57 20.72
C TRP A 177 14.78 8.51 19.85
N ASN A 178 14.71 7.27 20.31
CA ASN A 178 13.95 6.20 19.65
C ASN A 178 12.46 6.47 19.65
N PHE A 179 11.73 5.90 18.72
CA PHE A 179 10.28 6.04 18.52
C PHE A 179 9.83 7.46 18.20
N TYR A 180 10.66 8.26 17.49
CA TYR A 180 10.22 9.44 16.78
C TYR A 180 9.40 9.02 15.56
N LYS A 181 8.39 9.81 15.20
CA LYS A 181 7.49 9.49 14.08
C LYS A 181 7.38 10.68 13.16
N TYR A 182 7.26 10.40 11.86
CA TYR A 182 6.92 11.38 10.82
C TYR A 182 5.71 10.88 10.07
N LEU A 183 4.73 11.74 9.86
CA LEU A 183 3.51 11.44 9.13
C LEU A 183 3.57 12.06 7.75
N ILE A 184 3.27 11.25 6.73
CA ILE A 184 3.34 11.62 5.33
C ILE A 184 1.96 11.38 4.71
N ASP A 185 1.47 12.37 3.94
CA ASP A 185 0.21 12.29 3.22
C ASP A 185 0.30 11.39 1.98
N ARG A 186 -0.84 11.19 1.30
CA ARG A 186 -0.93 10.36 0.08
C ARG A 186 -0.14 10.94 -1.10
N ASN A 187 0.17 12.25 -1.08
CA ASN A 187 0.95 12.93 -2.11
C ASN A 187 2.48 12.85 -1.86
N GLY A 188 2.88 12.30 -0.71
CA GLY A 188 4.29 12.21 -0.31
C GLY A 188 4.80 13.47 0.37
N ASN A 189 3.93 14.32 0.92
CA ASN A 189 4.33 15.47 1.73
C ASN A 189 4.38 15.07 3.19
N VAL A 190 5.42 15.53 3.90
CA VAL A 190 5.48 15.37 5.35
C VAL A 190 4.54 16.39 5.98
N VAL A 191 3.55 15.92 6.74
CA VAL A 191 2.50 16.76 7.34
C VAL A 191 2.73 17.02 8.81
N ASP A 192 3.36 16.09 9.53
CA ASP A 192 3.65 16.25 10.96
C ASP A 192 4.82 15.37 11.43
N SER A 193 5.32 15.67 12.63
CA SER A 193 6.31 14.85 13.33
C SER A 193 6.01 14.79 14.83
N PHE A 194 6.21 13.62 15.45
CA PHE A 194 5.87 13.37 16.84
C PHE A 194 7.07 12.80 17.61
N GLY A 195 7.30 13.32 18.80
CA GLY A 195 8.38 12.84 19.67
C GLY A 195 8.09 11.46 20.26
N SER A 196 9.10 10.90 20.92
CA SER A 196 9.05 9.58 21.57
C SER A 196 7.91 9.42 22.56
N MET A 197 7.58 10.49 23.31
CA MET A 197 6.51 10.48 24.32
C MET A 197 5.11 10.36 23.73
N THR A 198 4.91 10.72 22.47
CA THR A 198 3.62 10.64 21.79
C THR A 198 3.33 9.21 21.42
N LYS A 199 2.41 8.56 22.12
CA LYS A 199 2.01 7.16 21.89
C LYS A 199 1.28 7.02 20.56
N PRO A 200 1.44 5.88 19.84
CA PRO A 200 0.74 5.65 18.57
C PRO A 200 -0.78 5.78 18.63
N ALA A 201 -1.39 5.46 19.79
CA ALA A 201 -2.84 5.57 20.01
C ALA A 201 -3.30 6.97 20.45
N SER A 202 -2.41 7.97 20.53
CA SER A 202 -2.80 9.33 20.92
C SER A 202 -3.71 9.95 19.87
N SER A 203 -4.64 10.81 20.31
CA SER A 203 -5.55 11.53 19.41
C SER A 203 -4.82 12.45 18.43
N SER A 204 -3.63 12.96 18.80
CA SER A 204 -2.79 13.75 17.91
C SER A 204 -2.29 12.95 16.70
N ILE A 205 -1.98 11.67 16.83
CA ILE A 205 -1.59 10.81 15.72
C ILE A 205 -2.82 10.25 15.01
N THR A 206 -3.76 9.66 15.76
CA THR A 206 -4.93 8.99 15.15
C THR A 206 -5.86 9.97 14.44
N GLY A 207 -6.03 11.19 14.99
CA GLY A 207 -6.86 12.22 14.37
C GLY A 207 -6.30 12.69 13.03
N GLU A 208 -4.99 12.95 12.95
CA GLU A 208 -4.37 13.33 11.67
C GLU A 208 -4.39 12.18 10.66
N ILE A 209 -4.13 10.93 11.09
CA ILE A 209 -4.25 9.77 10.22
C ILE A 209 -5.68 9.64 9.66
N GLU A 210 -6.71 9.76 10.50
CA GLU A 210 -8.12 9.63 10.08
C GLU A 210 -8.51 10.73 9.09
N LYS A 211 -8.04 11.95 9.31
CA LYS A 211 -8.21 13.09 8.38
C LYS A 211 -7.60 12.78 7.02
N LEU A 212 -6.31 12.39 6.99
CA LEU A 212 -5.59 12.07 5.75
C LEU A 212 -6.19 10.86 5.01
N LEU A 213 -6.72 9.87 5.75
CA LEU A 213 -7.39 8.71 5.17
C LEU A 213 -8.77 9.05 4.58
N GLY A 214 -9.42 10.11 5.06
CA GLY A 214 -10.68 10.63 4.53
C GLY A 214 -10.50 11.55 3.31
N GLU A 215 -9.33 12.08 3.06
CA GLU A 215 -9.04 12.93 1.91
C GLU A 215 -9.08 12.11 0.61
N LYS A 216 -9.79 12.61 -0.40
CA LYS A 216 -9.79 12.02 -1.75
C LYS A 216 -8.48 12.37 -2.44
N ILE A 217 -7.89 11.40 -3.15
CA ILE A 217 -6.72 11.58 -4.00
C ILE A 217 -7.16 12.28 -5.29
#